data_34515ab95f91d92ed6b29cfea4d2257f
#
_entry.id   34515ab95f91d92ed6b29cfea4d2257f
#
_cell.length_a   1.000
_cell.length_b   1.000
_cell.length_c   1.000
_cell.angle_alpha   90.00
_cell.angle_beta   90.00
_cell.angle_gamma   90.00
#
_symmetry.space_group_name_H-M   'P 1'
#
loop_
_entity.id
_entity.type
_entity.pdbx_description
1 polymer ?
#
loop_
_entity_poly.entity_id
_entity_poly.type
_entity_poly.pdbx_seq_one_letter_code
_entity_poly.pdbx_strand_id
1 'polypeptide(L)'
;MALLACAAANNETLMRIASTKTVSIGGRTMTNHNKLLRYMEGCTGLKTGFTKAAGRTLVSCAEQNGQRLAAVTLQDGNDWADHQALYEYGFSTYPAQYFAKLGQVVERAAVTGGAGSSVPLVAADSFSWPVGPGENVTTDIRLDGPLTAPISAGQAVGEAVFSLNGREIGRVQLLAGGNVMPRVEPAMAALKTGLPD
;
A
#
# COMPACT_ATOMS: atom_id res chain seq x y z
N MET A 1 -17.82 -15.68 -0.52
CA MET A 1 -16.98 -16.00 0.65
C MET A 1 -15.62 -15.31 0.58
N ALA A 2 -14.89 -15.35 -0.53
CA ALA A 2 -13.59 -14.67 -0.63
C ALA A 2 -13.68 -13.16 -0.35
N LEU A 3 -14.63 -12.44 -0.94
CA LEU A 3 -14.85 -11.01 -0.66
C LEU A 3 -15.16 -10.74 0.83
N LEU A 4 -15.93 -11.62 1.47
CA LEU A 4 -16.19 -11.52 2.90
C LEU A 4 -14.93 -11.77 3.74
N ALA A 5 -14.09 -12.72 3.32
CA ALA A 5 -12.80 -12.98 3.97
C ALA A 5 -11.84 -11.78 3.84
N CYS A 6 -11.78 -11.14 2.66
CA CYS A 6 -11.00 -9.91 2.45
C CYS A 6 -11.49 -8.76 3.34
N ALA A 7 -12.81 -8.58 3.47
CA ALA A 7 -13.39 -7.58 4.38
C ALA A 7 -13.07 -7.90 5.84
N ALA A 8 -13.19 -9.17 6.24
CA ALA A 8 -12.88 -9.64 7.58
C ALA A 8 -11.40 -9.42 7.94
N ALA A 9 -10.48 -9.63 6.97
CA ALA A 9 -9.04 -9.45 7.17
C ALA A 9 -8.64 -8.00 7.50
N ASN A 10 -9.49 -7.03 7.24
CA ASN A 10 -9.27 -5.63 7.62
C ASN A 10 -9.76 -5.29 9.05
N ASN A 11 -10.37 -6.25 9.74
CA ASN A 11 -10.82 -6.06 11.13
C ASN A 11 -9.81 -6.71 12.10
N GLU A 12 -8.97 -5.89 12.72
CA GLU A 12 -7.90 -6.34 13.62
C GLU A 12 -8.43 -7.19 14.79
N THR A 13 -9.58 -6.81 15.38
CA THR A 13 -10.17 -7.56 16.49
C THR A 13 -10.61 -8.94 16.04
N LEU A 14 -11.27 -9.04 14.89
CA LEU A 14 -11.69 -10.33 14.33
C LEU A 14 -10.47 -11.20 14.00
N MET A 15 -9.45 -10.63 13.37
CA MET A 15 -8.24 -11.37 13.00
C MET A 15 -7.46 -11.84 14.22
N ARG A 16 -7.36 -11.02 15.27
CA ARG A 16 -6.76 -11.43 16.55
C ARG A 16 -7.48 -12.63 17.16
N ILE A 17 -8.82 -12.65 17.13
CA ILE A 17 -9.62 -13.78 17.62
C ILE A 17 -9.43 -15.01 16.73
N ALA A 18 -9.54 -14.84 15.41
CA ALA A 18 -9.46 -15.92 14.43
C ALA A 18 -8.08 -16.58 14.36
N SER A 19 -7.01 -15.83 14.60
CA SER A 19 -5.62 -16.32 14.63
C SER A 19 -5.23 -17.01 15.95
N THR A 20 -6.07 -16.91 16.99
CA THR A 20 -5.79 -17.53 18.29
C THR A 20 -5.72 -19.04 18.15
N LYS A 21 -4.55 -19.64 18.40
CA LYS A 21 -4.30 -21.09 18.27
C LYS A 21 -4.95 -21.89 19.41
N THR A 22 -4.85 -21.38 20.62
CA THR A 22 -5.38 -22.00 21.83
C THR A 22 -5.69 -20.91 22.85
N VAL A 23 -6.77 -21.07 23.59
CA VAL A 23 -7.17 -20.14 24.65
C VAL A 23 -7.78 -20.92 25.82
N SER A 24 -7.52 -20.49 27.05
CA SER A 24 -8.12 -21.04 28.28
C SER A 24 -9.04 -19.98 28.89
N ILE A 25 -10.33 -20.30 28.98
CA ILE A 25 -11.36 -19.43 29.57
C ILE A 25 -12.22 -20.26 30.50
N GLY A 26 -12.43 -19.80 31.74
CA GLY A 26 -13.30 -20.45 32.71
C GLY A 26 -12.87 -21.89 33.01
N GLY A 27 -11.58 -22.17 33.06
CA GLY A 27 -11.03 -23.51 33.34
C GLY A 27 -11.10 -24.48 32.15
N ARG A 28 -11.56 -24.03 30.97
CA ARG A 28 -11.60 -24.83 29.74
C ARG A 28 -10.54 -24.36 28.76
N THR A 29 -9.74 -25.29 28.25
CA THR A 29 -8.79 -25.03 27.15
C THR A 29 -9.43 -25.41 25.83
N MET A 30 -9.53 -24.42 24.93
CA MET A 30 -10.08 -24.57 23.59
C MET A 30 -8.97 -24.41 22.56
N THR A 31 -8.98 -25.29 21.55
CA THR A 31 -8.00 -25.30 20.48
C THR A 31 -8.68 -24.97 19.16
N ASN A 32 -8.11 -24.05 18.39
CA ASN A 32 -8.62 -23.69 17.08
C ASN A 32 -8.57 -24.88 16.12
N HIS A 33 -9.66 -25.15 15.44
CA HIS A 33 -9.77 -26.24 14.48
C HIS A 33 -9.03 -25.94 13.15
N ASN A 34 -8.72 -24.69 12.87
CA ASN A 34 -7.91 -24.33 11.71
C ASN A 34 -6.46 -24.80 11.91
N LYS A 35 -6.13 -25.94 11.30
CA LYS A 35 -4.79 -26.54 11.41
C LYS A 35 -3.71 -25.68 10.75
N LEU A 36 -4.05 -24.90 9.70
CA LEU A 36 -3.08 -24.03 9.00
C LEU A 36 -2.38 -23.07 9.95
N LEU A 37 -3.06 -22.61 11.00
CA LEU A 37 -2.46 -21.75 12.02
C LEU A 37 -1.22 -22.34 12.71
N ARG A 38 -1.00 -23.66 12.63
CA ARG A 38 0.09 -24.33 13.31
C ARG A 38 1.26 -24.67 12.41
N TYR A 39 1.01 -25.03 11.16
CA TYR A 39 2.04 -25.52 10.27
C TYR A 39 2.26 -24.69 9.00
N MET A 40 1.40 -23.71 8.76
CA MET A 40 1.58 -22.78 7.64
C MET A 40 2.01 -21.42 8.17
N GLU A 41 3.21 -21.02 7.86
CA GLU A 41 3.72 -19.69 8.18
C GLU A 41 2.88 -18.61 7.50
N GLY A 42 2.64 -17.50 8.20
CA GLY A 42 1.82 -16.40 7.69
C GLY A 42 0.31 -16.63 7.77
N CYS A 43 -0.19 -17.83 8.12
CA CYS A 43 -1.64 -18.05 8.27
C CYS A 43 -2.20 -17.23 9.45
N THR A 44 -3.22 -16.40 9.17
CA THR A 44 -3.85 -15.48 10.13
C THR A 44 -5.30 -15.83 10.47
N GLY A 45 -5.85 -16.89 9.87
CA GLY A 45 -7.24 -17.33 10.14
C GLY A 45 -7.75 -18.19 8.99
N LEU A 46 -9.05 -18.45 8.80
CA LEU A 46 -10.20 -17.75 9.37
C LEU A 46 -11.19 -18.76 9.99
N LYS A 47 -11.98 -19.47 9.13
CA LYS A 47 -13.10 -20.32 9.59
C LYS A 47 -13.13 -21.67 8.88
N THR A 48 -13.28 -22.72 9.65
CA THR A 48 -13.53 -24.08 9.17
C THR A 48 -15.03 -24.39 9.23
N GLY A 49 -15.52 -25.22 8.35
CA GLY A 49 -16.90 -25.71 8.36
C GLY A 49 -16.99 -27.17 7.91
N PHE A 50 -17.97 -27.90 8.45
CA PHE A 50 -18.30 -29.24 8.03
C PHE A 50 -19.76 -29.56 8.31
N THR A 51 -20.43 -30.10 7.32
CA THR A 51 -21.69 -30.85 7.50
C THR A 51 -21.67 -32.07 6.60
N LYS A 52 -22.48 -33.10 6.92
CA LYS A 52 -22.58 -34.30 6.06
C LYS A 52 -23.04 -33.98 4.63
N ALA A 53 -23.90 -32.98 4.47
CA ALA A 53 -24.41 -32.57 3.16
C ALA A 53 -23.44 -31.66 2.38
N ALA A 54 -22.77 -30.72 3.06
CA ALA A 54 -21.90 -29.75 2.39
C ALA A 54 -20.43 -30.19 2.31
N GLY A 55 -20.04 -31.27 2.99
CA GLY A 55 -18.64 -31.68 3.12
C GLY A 55 -17.82 -30.67 3.92
N ARG A 56 -16.49 -30.73 3.76
CA ARG A 56 -15.55 -29.81 4.39
C ARG A 56 -15.51 -28.50 3.62
N THR A 57 -15.47 -27.42 4.36
CA THR A 57 -15.30 -26.07 3.81
C THR A 57 -14.25 -25.32 4.62
N LEU A 58 -13.42 -24.58 3.94
CA LEU A 58 -12.38 -23.79 4.59
C LEU A 58 -12.34 -22.39 3.97
N VAL A 59 -12.29 -21.40 4.85
CA VAL A 59 -11.94 -20.02 4.51
C VAL A 59 -10.71 -19.69 5.32
N SER A 60 -9.64 -19.31 4.67
CA SER A 60 -8.42 -18.90 5.37
C SER A 60 -7.86 -17.58 4.84
N CYS A 61 -7.02 -16.96 5.63
CA CYS A 61 -6.23 -15.79 5.28
C CYS A 61 -4.76 -16.06 5.63
N ALA A 62 -3.87 -15.54 4.79
CA ALA A 62 -2.43 -15.58 5.03
C ALA A 62 -1.79 -14.25 4.67
N GLU A 63 -0.70 -13.91 5.35
CA GLU A 63 0.08 -12.71 5.09
C GLU A 63 1.56 -13.09 4.93
N GLN A 64 2.19 -12.56 3.88
CA GLN A 64 3.62 -12.72 3.62
C GLN A 64 4.16 -11.44 2.98
N ASN A 65 5.26 -10.90 3.50
CA ASN A 65 5.92 -9.69 2.97
C ASN A 65 4.97 -8.48 2.80
N GLY A 66 4.00 -8.31 3.71
CA GLY A 66 3.00 -7.24 3.65
C GLY A 66 1.86 -7.49 2.66
N GLN A 67 1.86 -8.59 1.92
CA GLN A 67 0.77 -9.02 1.06
C GLN A 67 -0.16 -9.95 1.82
N ARG A 68 -1.48 -9.71 1.72
CA ARG A 68 -2.52 -10.56 2.30
C ARG A 68 -3.33 -11.23 1.22
N LEU A 69 -3.53 -12.54 1.36
CA LEU A 69 -4.36 -13.35 0.49
C LEU A 69 -5.47 -14.03 1.30
N ALA A 70 -6.59 -14.28 0.65
CA ALA A 70 -7.69 -15.10 1.16
C ALA A 70 -7.95 -16.26 0.22
N ALA A 71 -8.14 -17.46 0.77
CA ALA A 71 -8.50 -18.65 0.04
C ALA A 71 -9.81 -19.24 0.57
N VAL A 72 -10.58 -19.83 -0.33
CA VAL A 72 -11.85 -20.48 -0.02
C VAL A 72 -11.96 -21.78 -0.80
N THR A 73 -12.19 -22.89 -0.09
CA THR A 73 -12.59 -24.17 -0.70
C THR A 73 -13.93 -24.64 -0.14
N LEU A 74 -14.73 -25.23 -1.00
CA LEU A 74 -16.06 -25.77 -0.67
C LEU A 74 -16.11 -27.22 -1.07
N GLN A 75 -16.68 -28.09 -0.20
CA GLN A 75 -16.80 -29.53 -0.42
C GLN A 75 -15.47 -30.19 -0.78
N ASP A 76 -14.41 -29.80 -0.08
CA ASP A 76 -13.04 -30.18 -0.39
C ASP A 76 -12.48 -31.07 0.73
N GLY A 77 -12.23 -32.33 0.41
CA GLY A 77 -11.64 -33.31 1.33
C GLY A 77 -10.17 -33.07 1.65
N ASN A 78 -9.48 -32.32 0.80
CA ASN A 78 -8.05 -32.02 0.90
C ASN A 78 -7.74 -30.56 1.23
N ASP A 79 -8.74 -29.84 1.77
CA ASP A 79 -8.76 -28.39 2.02
C ASP A 79 -7.46 -27.80 2.60
N TRP A 80 -6.75 -28.53 3.46
CA TRP A 80 -5.50 -28.06 4.07
C TRP A 80 -4.36 -27.95 3.05
N ALA A 81 -4.16 -29.00 2.23
CA ALA A 81 -3.11 -29.03 1.23
C ALA A 81 -3.46 -28.08 0.06
N ASP A 82 -4.73 -28.02 -0.33
CA ASP A 82 -5.18 -27.18 -1.42
C ASP A 82 -5.04 -25.70 -1.07
N HIS A 83 -5.36 -25.31 0.17
CA HIS A 83 -5.11 -23.94 0.65
C HIS A 83 -3.62 -23.59 0.66
N GLN A 84 -2.76 -24.53 1.07
CA GLN A 84 -1.31 -24.32 1.03
C GLN A 84 -0.82 -24.11 -0.40
N ALA A 85 -1.24 -24.93 -1.34
CA ALA A 85 -0.91 -24.80 -2.75
C ALA A 85 -1.45 -23.49 -3.37
N LEU A 86 -2.67 -23.07 -2.99
CA LEU A 86 -3.23 -21.79 -3.42
C LEU A 86 -2.41 -20.60 -2.92
N TYR A 87 -1.90 -20.64 -1.69
CA TYR A 87 -1.03 -19.58 -1.17
C TYR A 87 0.35 -19.58 -1.82
N GLU A 88 0.95 -20.75 -2.01
CA GLU A 88 2.22 -20.88 -2.75
C GLU A 88 2.08 -20.31 -4.17
N TYR A 89 0.99 -20.64 -4.86
CA TYR A 89 0.68 -20.07 -6.16
C TYR A 89 0.48 -18.55 -6.09
N GLY A 90 -0.36 -18.08 -5.17
CA GLY A 90 -0.71 -16.66 -5.07
C GLY A 90 0.48 -15.77 -4.74
N PHE A 91 1.30 -16.14 -3.76
CA PHE A 91 2.48 -15.37 -3.38
C PHE A 91 3.61 -15.43 -4.40
N SER A 92 3.79 -16.59 -5.09
CA SER A 92 4.83 -16.73 -6.10
C SER A 92 4.47 -16.09 -7.44
N THR A 93 3.20 -16.20 -7.85
CA THR A 93 2.74 -15.68 -9.15
C THR A 93 2.45 -14.20 -9.12
N TYR A 94 1.99 -13.68 -7.98
CA TYR A 94 1.61 -12.28 -7.78
C TYR A 94 2.39 -11.63 -6.63
N PRO A 95 3.73 -11.56 -6.70
CA PRO A 95 4.51 -10.94 -5.64
C PRO A 95 4.16 -9.46 -5.49
N ALA A 96 4.10 -8.97 -4.25
CA ALA A 96 3.94 -7.55 -4.00
C ALA A 96 5.16 -6.76 -4.46
N GLN A 97 4.95 -5.74 -5.28
CA GLN A 97 5.98 -4.81 -5.76
C GLN A 97 5.72 -3.42 -5.18
N TYR A 98 6.79 -2.74 -4.76
CA TYR A 98 6.70 -1.36 -4.30
C TYR A 98 6.76 -0.39 -5.48
N PHE A 99 5.78 0.50 -5.58
CA PHE A 99 5.74 1.57 -6.57
C PHE A 99 6.08 2.93 -5.97
N ALA A 100 5.92 3.08 -4.65
CA ALA A 100 6.44 4.19 -3.87
C ALA A 100 6.89 3.69 -2.49
N LYS A 101 7.92 4.32 -1.92
CA LYS A 101 8.33 4.12 -0.53
C LYS A 101 8.29 5.46 0.20
N LEU A 102 7.85 5.47 1.43
CA LEU A 102 7.83 6.65 2.28
C LEU A 102 9.15 7.43 2.19
N GLY A 103 9.08 8.73 1.88
CA GLY A 103 10.23 9.61 1.72
C GLY A 103 11.05 9.42 0.43
N GLN A 104 10.67 8.49 -0.45
CA GLN A 104 11.32 8.30 -1.73
C GLN A 104 11.02 9.48 -2.66
N VAL A 105 12.06 9.99 -3.36
CA VAL A 105 11.86 10.92 -4.46
C VAL A 105 11.24 10.16 -5.64
N VAL A 106 10.03 10.56 -6.02
CA VAL A 106 9.30 9.96 -7.14
C VAL A 106 9.63 10.67 -8.44
N GLU A 107 9.68 12.01 -8.42
CA GLU A 107 9.96 12.86 -9.57
C GLU A 107 10.49 14.23 -9.11
N ARG A 108 10.78 15.13 -10.05
CA ARG A 108 11.10 16.54 -9.81
C ARG A 108 10.15 17.43 -10.60
N ALA A 109 9.52 18.38 -9.91
CA ALA A 109 8.63 19.35 -10.55
C ALA A 109 9.30 20.72 -10.71
N ALA A 110 8.99 21.38 -11.81
CA ALA A 110 9.45 22.75 -12.07
C ALA A 110 8.76 23.73 -11.10
N VAL A 111 9.51 24.75 -10.68
CA VAL A 111 9.01 25.82 -9.79
C VAL A 111 9.25 27.17 -10.45
N THR A 112 8.22 28.01 -10.48
CA THR A 112 8.29 29.39 -11.00
C THR A 112 8.58 30.39 -9.88
N GLY A 113 9.24 31.50 -10.21
CA GLY A 113 9.53 32.58 -9.25
C GLY A 113 10.52 32.25 -8.15
N GLY A 114 11.14 31.08 -8.18
CA GLY A 114 12.06 30.60 -7.18
C GLY A 114 13.53 30.88 -7.46
N ALA A 115 14.37 30.92 -6.42
CA ALA A 115 15.83 30.88 -6.54
C ALA A 115 16.30 29.54 -7.12
N GLY A 116 15.57 28.45 -6.87
CA GLY A 116 15.72 27.15 -7.51
C GLY A 116 14.62 26.93 -8.58
N SER A 117 14.94 26.25 -9.68
CA SER A 117 14.03 26.00 -10.80
C SER A 117 13.19 24.73 -10.64
N SER A 118 13.46 23.90 -9.64
CA SER A 118 12.72 22.65 -9.40
C SER A 118 12.77 22.23 -7.95
N VAL A 119 11.79 21.42 -7.52
CA VAL A 119 11.73 20.79 -6.20
C VAL A 119 11.53 19.28 -6.38
N PRO A 120 12.17 18.42 -5.55
CA PRO A 120 11.89 17.00 -5.54
C PRO A 120 10.49 16.75 -4.96
N LEU A 121 9.74 15.83 -5.58
CA LEU A 121 8.46 15.32 -5.11
C LEU A 121 8.74 14.03 -4.34
N VAL A 122 8.41 13.99 -3.05
CA VAL A 122 8.62 12.83 -2.19
C VAL A 122 7.30 12.18 -1.81
N ALA A 123 7.28 10.86 -1.81
CA ALA A 123 6.11 10.09 -1.41
C ALA A 123 5.84 10.25 0.09
N ALA A 124 4.62 10.62 0.45
CA ALA A 124 4.18 10.77 1.84
C ALA A 124 3.90 9.43 2.52
N ASP A 125 3.80 8.34 1.75
CA ASP A 125 3.58 6.98 2.24
C ASP A 125 4.18 5.95 1.29
N SER A 126 4.18 4.68 1.71
CA SER A 126 4.55 3.55 0.86
C SER A 126 3.32 2.99 0.16
N PHE A 127 3.47 2.62 -1.11
CA PHE A 127 2.46 1.90 -1.86
C PHE A 127 3.06 0.68 -2.53
N SER A 128 2.44 -0.48 -2.30
CA SER A 128 2.77 -1.74 -2.96
C SER A 128 1.50 -2.40 -3.49
N TRP A 129 1.65 -3.16 -4.58
CA TRP A 129 0.56 -3.89 -5.19
C TRP A 129 1.05 -5.23 -5.72
N PRO A 130 0.27 -6.33 -5.61
CA PRO A 130 0.62 -7.60 -6.24
C PRO A 130 0.52 -7.47 -7.77
N VAL A 131 1.57 -7.92 -8.46
CA VAL A 131 1.65 -7.83 -9.93
C VAL A 131 1.97 -9.21 -10.49
N GLY A 132 1.11 -9.68 -11.37
CA GLY A 132 1.25 -10.97 -12.04
C GLY A 132 2.05 -10.89 -13.35
N PRO A 133 2.32 -12.05 -13.98
CA PRO A 133 3.00 -12.10 -15.25
C PRO A 133 2.24 -11.33 -16.35
N GLY A 134 2.95 -10.44 -17.05
CA GLY A 134 2.38 -9.64 -18.13
C GLY A 134 1.53 -8.43 -17.68
N GLU A 135 1.35 -8.24 -16.40
CA GLU A 135 0.72 -7.03 -15.86
C GLU A 135 1.74 -5.90 -15.74
N ASN A 136 1.30 -4.66 -15.99
CA ASN A 136 2.14 -3.47 -15.88
C ASN A 136 1.38 -2.38 -15.12
N VAL A 137 2.03 -1.83 -14.10
CA VAL A 137 1.50 -0.69 -13.34
C VAL A 137 2.10 0.59 -13.91
N THR A 138 1.23 1.53 -14.28
CA THR A 138 1.61 2.87 -14.72
C THR A 138 1.47 3.86 -13.55
N THR A 139 2.37 4.85 -13.51
CA THR A 139 2.33 5.94 -12.54
C THR A 139 2.05 7.25 -13.27
N ASP A 140 1.06 8.00 -12.78
CA ASP A 140 0.69 9.33 -13.26
C ASP A 140 0.87 10.33 -12.11
N ILE A 141 1.67 11.39 -12.36
CA ILE A 141 1.92 12.43 -11.35
C ILE A 141 0.93 13.58 -11.61
N ARG A 142 0.09 13.84 -10.61
CA ARG A 142 -0.91 14.91 -10.65
C ARG A 142 -0.58 15.96 -9.62
N LEU A 143 -0.19 17.14 -10.07
CA LEU A 143 0.02 18.30 -9.21
C LEU A 143 -1.30 19.03 -8.97
N ASP A 144 -1.47 19.59 -7.78
CA ASP A 144 -2.66 20.40 -7.42
C ASP A 144 -2.74 21.72 -8.21
N GLY A 145 -1.63 22.10 -8.86
CA GLY A 145 -1.50 23.28 -9.71
C GLY A 145 -0.03 23.60 -10.01
N PRO A 146 0.23 24.69 -10.75
CA PRO A 146 1.59 25.14 -11.01
C PRO A 146 2.32 25.49 -9.71
N LEU A 147 3.53 24.96 -9.51
CA LEU A 147 4.31 25.25 -8.32
C LEU A 147 4.99 26.61 -8.45
N THR A 148 4.72 27.49 -7.48
CA THR A 148 5.27 28.84 -7.41
C THR A 148 5.93 29.07 -6.04
N ALA A 149 7.13 29.65 -6.03
CA ALA A 149 7.82 29.97 -4.78
C ALA A 149 7.09 31.10 -4.01
N PRO A 150 7.10 31.08 -2.65
CA PRO A 150 7.87 30.14 -1.80
C PRO A 150 7.19 28.76 -1.68
N ILE A 151 8.01 27.71 -1.62
CA ILE A 151 7.57 26.36 -1.30
C ILE A 151 8.30 25.91 -0.03
N SER A 152 7.59 25.29 0.88
CA SER A 152 8.14 24.72 2.12
C SER A 152 8.33 23.20 1.99
N ALA A 153 9.40 22.67 2.54
CA ALA A 153 9.59 21.24 2.67
C ALA A 153 8.42 20.62 3.45
N GLY A 154 7.91 19.47 2.98
CA GLY A 154 6.75 18.81 3.56
C GLY A 154 5.38 19.38 3.11
N GLN A 155 5.37 20.46 2.33
CA GLN A 155 4.12 20.97 1.74
C GLN A 155 3.53 19.94 0.78
N ALA A 156 2.24 19.62 0.91
CA ALA A 156 1.52 18.81 -0.05
C ALA A 156 1.42 19.56 -1.39
N VAL A 157 1.71 18.88 -2.50
CA VAL A 157 1.81 19.51 -3.83
C VAL A 157 1.09 18.71 -4.92
N GLY A 158 0.56 17.55 -4.58
CA GLY A 158 -0.15 16.69 -5.51
C GLY A 158 -0.18 15.24 -5.07
N GLU A 159 -0.38 14.34 -6.02
CA GLU A 159 -0.44 12.90 -5.79
C GLU A 159 0.23 12.12 -6.93
N ALA A 160 0.77 10.94 -6.61
CA ALA A 160 1.11 9.89 -7.57
C ALA A 160 -0.04 8.90 -7.63
N VAL A 161 -0.61 8.70 -8.81
CA VAL A 161 -1.73 7.78 -9.06
C VAL A 161 -1.20 6.54 -9.78
N PHE A 162 -1.45 5.37 -9.21
CA PHE A 162 -1.02 4.09 -9.76
C PHE A 162 -2.21 3.40 -10.44
N SER A 163 -2.00 2.90 -11.65
CA SER A 163 -3.05 2.22 -12.43
C SER A 163 -2.53 0.91 -13.00
N LEU A 164 -3.34 -0.15 -12.89
CA LEU A 164 -3.13 -1.45 -13.52
C LEU A 164 -4.17 -1.63 -14.63
N ASN A 165 -3.72 -1.86 -15.86
CA ASN A 165 -4.59 -2.01 -17.02
C ASN A 165 -5.62 -0.86 -17.18
N GLY A 166 -5.20 0.37 -16.88
CA GLY A 166 -6.05 1.57 -16.97
C GLY A 166 -7.04 1.77 -15.81
N ARG A 167 -7.07 0.84 -14.84
CA ARG A 167 -7.86 0.98 -13.61
C ARG A 167 -6.97 1.47 -12.48
N GLU A 168 -7.37 2.54 -11.82
CA GLU A 168 -6.68 3.00 -10.61
C GLU A 168 -6.70 1.93 -9.51
N ILE A 169 -5.51 1.65 -8.95
CA ILE A 169 -5.31 0.68 -7.86
C ILE A 169 -4.86 1.35 -6.56
N GLY A 170 -4.41 2.60 -6.61
CA GLY A 170 -4.05 3.38 -5.44
C GLY A 170 -3.42 4.71 -5.78
N ARG A 171 -3.20 5.51 -4.75
CA ARG A 171 -2.54 6.81 -4.84
C ARG A 171 -1.72 7.09 -3.59
N VAL A 172 -0.71 7.92 -3.73
CA VAL A 172 0.14 8.41 -2.64
C VAL A 172 0.27 9.92 -2.77
N GLN A 173 0.07 10.64 -1.67
CA GLN A 173 0.29 12.08 -1.62
C GLN A 173 1.77 12.39 -1.86
N LEU A 174 2.03 13.45 -2.62
CA LEU A 174 3.36 13.97 -2.90
C LEU A 174 3.61 15.24 -2.09
N LEU A 175 4.76 15.26 -1.43
CA LEU A 175 5.23 16.39 -0.64
C LEU A 175 6.45 17.03 -1.32
N ALA A 176 6.60 18.34 -1.15
CA ALA A 176 7.83 19.03 -1.54
C ALA A 176 9.00 18.53 -0.67
N GLY A 177 10.03 17.94 -1.28
CA GLY A 177 11.18 17.38 -0.59
C GLY A 177 12.24 18.42 -0.17
N GLY A 178 11.94 19.71 -0.34
CA GLY A 178 12.84 20.81 0.03
C GLY A 178 12.17 22.16 -0.04
N ASN A 179 12.85 23.17 0.51
CA ASN A 179 12.40 24.56 0.43
C ASN A 179 12.83 25.19 -0.90
N VAL A 180 11.97 26.00 -1.50
CA VAL A 180 12.32 26.86 -2.64
C VAL A 180 11.92 28.29 -2.27
N MET A 181 12.94 29.11 -2.00
CA MET A 181 12.76 30.54 -1.69
C MET A 181 12.45 31.35 -2.95
N PRO A 182 11.71 32.46 -2.84
CA PRO A 182 11.53 33.37 -3.96
C PRO A 182 12.87 33.88 -4.51
N ARG A 183 12.93 34.12 -5.81
CA ARG A 183 14.07 34.80 -6.43
C ARG A 183 14.08 36.25 -5.96
N VAL A 184 15.16 36.67 -5.35
CA VAL A 184 15.38 38.09 -5.03
C VAL A 184 15.94 38.75 -6.30
N GLU A 185 15.16 39.59 -6.93
CA GLU A 185 15.71 40.46 -7.99
C GLU A 185 16.58 41.53 -7.32
N PRO A 186 17.83 41.73 -7.81
CA PRO A 186 18.65 42.84 -7.32
C PRO A 186 17.91 44.14 -7.64
N ALA A 187 17.63 44.95 -6.61
CA ALA A 187 17.15 46.29 -6.81
C ALA A 187 18.12 47.03 -7.74
N MET A 188 17.70 47.43 -8.95
CA MET A 188 18.49 48.30 -9.80
C MET A 188 18.68 49.62 -9.04
N ALA A 189 19.87 49.81 -8.51
CA ALA A 189 20.27 51.12 -7.99
C ALA A 189 20.17 52.10 -9.14
N ALA A 190 19.17 52.99 -9.12
CA ALA A 190 19.12 54.11 -10.02
C ALA A 190 20.31 55.01 -9.71
N LEU A 191 21.39 54.86 -10.50
CA LEU A 191 22.48 55.80 -10.55
C LEU A 191 21.88 57.12 -11.07
N LYS A 192 21.53 58.03 -10.15
CA LYS A 192 21.35 59.43 -10.47
C LYS A 192 22.71 59.99 -10.82
N THR A 193 23.01 60.03 -12.11
CA THR A 193 24.08 60.87 -12.65
C THR A 193 23.64 62.31 -12.54
N GLY A 194 23.81 62.92 -11.36
CA GLY A 194 23.83 64.36 -11.21
C GLY A 194 25.16 64.87 -11.71
N LEU A 195 25.24 65.40 -12.93
CA LEU A 195 26.27 66.36 -13.34
C LEU A 195 25.83 67.73 -12.83
N PRO A 196 26.67 68.41 -12.06
CA PRO A 196 26.49 69.83 -11.81
C PRO A 196 26.99 70.59 -13.03
N ASP A 197 26.25 71.68 -13.34
CA ASP A 197 26.61 72.70 -14.35
C ASP A 197 27.94 73.39 -14.07
#